data_125be039c39443bc23a2253e798b834c
#
_entry.id   125be039c39443bc23a2253e798b834c
#
_cell.length_a   1.000
_cell.length_b   1.000
_cell.length_c   1.000
_cell.angle_alpha   90.00
_cell.angle_beta   90.00
_cell.angle_gamma   90.00
#
_symmetry.space_group_name_H-M   'P 1'
#
loop_
_entity.id
_entity.type
_entity.pdbx_description
1 polymer ?
#
loop_
_entity_poly.entity_id
_entity_poly.type
_entity_poly.pdbx_seq_one_letter_code
_entity_poly.pdbx_strand_id
1 'polypeptide(L)'
;MGLEFICGSAGSGKSTCLYRQICDEAAAHRERNYYILVPDQFTLETQKTLVEMSGEKGILNIDVLSFHRLAFRAFEQFPAQQKTILEDMGKTMLLRKIFSEQKDNLVYFKKGIDRPGF
;
A
#
# COMPACT_ATOMS: atom_id res chain seq x y z
N MET A 1 -0.41 -25.01 5.51
CA MET A 1 0.07 -23.66 5.15
C MET A 1 1.27 -23.87 4.25
N GLY A 2 1.21 -23.47 2.99
CA GLY A 2 2.27 -23.66 1.99
C GLY A 2 2.77 -22.31 1.50
N LEU A 3 4.02 -22.25 1.06
CA LEU A 3 4.62 -21.12 0.37
C LEU A 3 5.00 -21.60 -1.03
N GLU A 4 4.54 -20.87 -2.04
CA GLU A 4 4.82 -21.16 -3.44
C GLU A 4 5.57 -19.99 -4.07
N PHE A 5 6.59 -20.29 -4.89
CA PHE A 5 7.36 -19.29 -5.62
C PHE A 5 7.14 -19.44 -7.12
N ILE A 6 6.69 -18.39 -7.79
CA ILE A 6 6.59 -18.33 -9.25
C ILE A 6 7.82 -17.60 -9.78
N CYS A 7 8.77 -18.35 -10.34
CA CYS A 7 10.05 -17.84 -10.84
C CYS A 7 10.06 -17.76 -12.36
N GLY A 8 10.81 -16.79 -12.91
CA GLY A 8 10.99 -16.62 -14.35
C GLY A 8 11.61 -15.25 -14.70
N SER A 9 12.08 -15.08 -15.93
CA SER A 9 12.63 -13.82 -16.44
C SER A 9 11.55 -12.71 -16.53
N ALA A 10 11.95 -11.46 -16.71
CA ALA A 10 11.03 -10.38 -16.99
C ALA A 10 10.20 -10.68 -18.24
N GLY A 11 8.90 -10.38 -18.23
CA GLY A 11 8.01 -10.66 -19.37
C GLY A 11 7.59 -12.12 -19.56
N SER A 12 7.99 -13.06 -18.71
CA SER A 12 7.65 -14.49 -18.84
C SER A 12 6.21 -14.86 -18.46
N GLY A 13 5.37 -13.88 -18.12
CA GLY A 13 3.97 -14.12 -17.78
C GLY A 13 3.70 -14.52 -16.33
N LYS A 14 4.66 -14.36 -15.41
CA LYS A 14 4.49 -14.70 -13.99
C LYS A 14 3.26 -14.08 -13.35
N SER A 15 3.09 -12.77 -13.51
CA SER A 15 1.95 -12.04 -12.94
C SER A 15 0.64 -12.49 -13.56
N THR A 16 0.62 -12.74 -14.87
CA THR A 16 -0.57 -13.24 -15.60
C THR A 16 -0.96 -14.64 -15.09
N CYS A 17 0.02 -15.51 -14.86
CA CYS A 17 -0.20 -16.84 -14.31
C CYS A 17 -0.80 -16.75 -12.90
N LEU A 18 -0.19 -15.94 -12.03
CA LEU A 18 -0.66 -15.71 -10.66
C LEU A 18 -2.10 -15.15 -10.64
N TYR A 19 -2.38 -14.13 -11.44
CA TYR A 19 -3.70 -13.51 -11.46
C TYR A 19 -4.78 -14.47 -11.97
N ARG A 20 -4.45 -15.28 -12.97
CA ARG A 20 -5.38 -16.31 -13.45
C ARG A 20 -5.69 -17.36 -12.38
N GLN A 21 -4.66 -17.87 -11.72
CA GLN A 21 -4.82 -18.83 -10.63
C GLN A 21 -5.70 -18.26 -9.50
N ILE A 22 -5.44 -17.02 -9.08
CA ILE A 22 -6.24 -16.36 -8.04
C ILE A 22 -7.69 -16.15 -8.48
N CYS A 23 -7.93 -15.73 -9.73
CA CYS A 23 -9.29 -15.57 -10.24
C CYS A 23 -10.05 -16.91 -10.27
N ASP A 24 -9.39 -17.98 -10.69
CA ASP A 24 -10.00 -19.31 -10.75
C ASP A 24 -10.33 -19.83 -9.33
N GLU A 25 -9.40 -19.68 -8.39
CA GLU A 25 -9.62 -20.07 -6.99
C GLU A 25 -10.71 -19.22 -6.31
N ALA A 26 -10.69 -17.90 -6.53
CA ALA A 26 -11.69 -17.00 -5.98
C ALA A 26 -13.10 -17.27 -6.53
N ALA A 27 -13.20 -17.70 -7.79
CA ALA A 27 -14.47 -18.12 -8.38
C ALA A 27 -14.97 -19.45 -7.81
N ALA A 28 -14.06 -20.38 -7.47
CA ALA A 28 -14.38 -21.69 -6.89
C ALA A 28 -14.72 -21.58 -5.40
N HIS A 29 -14.10 -20.69 -4.66
CA HIS A 29 -14.19 -20.53 -3.21
C HIS A 29 -14.63 -19.14 -2.82
N ARG A 30 -15.90 -18.79 -3.04
CA ARG A 30 -16.46 -17.47 -2.75
C ARG A 30 -16.50 -17.08 -1.27
N GLU A 31 -16.40 -18.06 -0.39
CA GLU A 31 -16.34 -17.89 1.07
C GLU A 31 -14.95 -17.41 1.58
N ARG A 32 -13.92 -17.47 0.73
CA ARG A 32 -12.56 -17.06 1.06
C ARG A 32 -12.25 -15.68 0.52
N ASN A 33 -11.50 -14.89 1.29
CA ASN A 33 -10.96 -13.62 0.84
C ASN A 33 -9.52 -13.79 0.39
N TYR A 34 -9.20 -13.28 -0.77
CA TYR A 34 -7.86 -13.31 -1.36
C TYR A 34 -7.26 -11.90 -1.33
N TYR A 35 -6.01 -11.81 -0.92
CA TYR A 35 -5.29 -10.52 -0.85
C TYR A 35 -4.10 -10.55 -1.78
N ILE A 36 -4.05 -9.58 -2.67
CA ILE A 36 -2.90 -9.37 -3.57
C ILE A 36 -2.15 -8.13 -3.10
N LEU A 37 -0.88 -8.33 -2.70
CA LEU A 37 -0.01 -7.23 -2.27
C LEU A 37 0.85 -6.77 -3.43
N VAL A 38 0.74 -5.50 -3.77
CA VAL A 38 1.51 -4.84 -4.84
C VAL A 38 2.04 -3.50 -4.35
N PRO A 39 3.09 -2.94 -4.98
CA PRO A 39 3.49 -1.56 -4.75
C PRO A 39 2.33 -0.59 -5.01
N ASP A 40 2.27 0.53 -4.27
CA ASP A 40 1.14 1.50 -4.33
C ASP A 40 0.79 1.93 -5.76
N GLN A 41 1.80 2.20 -6.57
CA GLN A 41 1.65 2.64 -7.95
C GLN A 41 0.98 1.62 -8.88
N PHE A 42 1.00 0.34 -8.53
CA PHE A 42 0.43 -0.74 -9.37
C PHE A 42 -0.95 -1.22 -8.90
N THR A 43 -1.50 -0.67 -7.83
CA THR A 43 -2.78 -1.14 -7.27
C THR A 43 -3.93 -1.03 -8.27
N LEU A 44 -4.05 0.11 -8.93
CA LEU A 44 -5.13 0.35 -9.89
C LEU A 44 -4.98 -0.51 -11.15
N GLU A 45 -3.77 -0.62 -11.69
CA GLU A 45 -3.47 -1.44 -12.87
C GLU A 45 -3.77 -2.93 -12.59
N THR A 46 -3.35 -3.41 -11.42
CA THR A 46 -3.63 -4.79 -10.99
C THR A 46 -5.13 -5.04 -10.84
N GLN A 47 -5.87 -4.13 -10.21
CA GLN A 47 -7.32 -4.24 -10.11
C GLN A 47 -7.99 -4.31 -11.48
N LYS A 48 -7.61 -3.43 -12.39
CA LYS A 48 -8.14 -3.42 -13.76
C LYS A 48 -7.89 -4.76 -14.46
N THR A 49 -6.65 -5.26 -14.40
CA THR A 49 -6.27 -6.54 -14.99
C THR A 49 -7.08 -7.71 -14.43
N LEU A 50 -7.29 -7.74 -13.10
CA LEU A 50 -8.09 -8.78 -12.47
C LEU A 50 -9.56 -8.73 -12.88
N VAL A 51 -10.16 -7.54 -12.98
CA VAL A 51 -11.53 -7.37 -13.45
C VAL A 51 -11.66 -7.84 -14.91
N GLU A 52 -10.73 -7.47 -15.76
CA GLU A 52 -10.71 -7.92 -17.16
C GLU A 52 -10.57 -9.45 -17.27
N MET A 53 -9.74 -10.07 -16.43
CA MET A 53 -9.54 -11.53 -16.41
C MET A 53 -10.73 -12.29 -15.82
N SER A 54 -11.41 -11.74 -14.80
CA SER A 54 -12.56 -12.38 -14.15
C SER A 54 -13.83 -12.30 -14.99
N GLY A 55 -13.88 -11.40 -15.96
CA GLY A 55 -15.04 -11.17 -16.83
C GLY A 55 -16.30 -10.83 -16.04
N GLU A 56 -17.43 -11.43 -16.39
CA GLU A 56 -18.72 -11.17 -15.74
C GLU A 56 -18.82 -11.65 -14.28
N LYS A 57 -17.88 -12.48 -13.81
CA LYS A 57 -17.91 -13.04 -12.44
C LYS A 57 -17.52 -12.00 -11.38
N GLY A 58 -16.82 -10.94 -11.77
CA GLY A 58 -16.31 -9.91 -10.85
C GLY A 58 -15.24 -10.41 -9.88
N ILE A 59 -14.74 -9.52 -9.05
CA ILE A 59 -13.65 -9.79 -8.08
C ILE A 59 -14.09 -9.48 -6.63
N LEU A 60 -15.31 -9.84 -6.26
CA LEU A 60 -15.90 -9.45 -4.97
C LEU A 60 -15.10 -9.91 -3.74
N ASN A 61 -14.38 -11.02 -3.85
CA ASN A 61 -13.58 -11.61 -2.79
C ASN A 61 -12.06 -11.50 -3.02
N ILE A 62 -11.63 -10.62 -3.94
CA ILE A 62 -10.21 -10.34 -4.18
C ILE A 62 -9.93 -8.87 -3.86
N ASP A 63 -9.06 -8.64 -2.88
CA ASP A 63 -8.61 -7.30 -2.49
C ASP A 63 -7.18 -7.05 -2.97
N VAL A 64 -6.97 -5.99 -3.73
CA VAL A 64 -5.63 -5.52 -4.13
C VAL A 64 -5.18 -4.42 -3.18
N LEU A 65 -4.13 -4.68 -2.43
CA LEU A 65 -3.64 -3.81 -1.37
C LEU A 65 -2.16 -3.47 -1.59
N SER A 66 -1.76 -2.29 -1.17
CA SER A 66 -0.37 -2.00 -0.89
C SER A 66 -0.03 -2.37 0.56
N PHE A 67 1.25 -2.47 0.88
CA PHE A 67 1.68 -2.68 2.28
C PHE A 67 1.15 -1.58 3.22
N HIS A 68 1.08 -0.35 2.72
CA HIS A 68 0.54 0.77 3.48
C HIS A 68 -0.95 0.56 3.81
N ARG A 69 -1.76 0.22 2.82
CA ARG A 69 -3.18 -0.09 3.02
C ARG A 69 -3.42 -1.32 3.89
N LEU A 70 -2.58 -2.35 3.75
CA LEU A 70 -2.64 -3.52 4.61
C LEU A 70 -2.39 -3.16 6.08
N ALA A 71 -1.39 -2.31 6.33
CA ALA A 71 -1.09 -1.83 7.68
C ALA A 71 -2.27 -1.06 8.29
N PHE A 72 -2.89 -0.14 7.53
CA PHE A 72 -4.09 0.56 7.98
C PHE A 72 -5.22 -0.40 8.35
N ARG A 73 -5.49 -1.38 7.48
CA ARG A 73 -6.54 -2.38 7.72
C ARG A 73 -6.26 -3.22 8.96
N ALA A 74 -5.00 -3.57 9.21
CA ALA A 74 -4.59 -4.26 10.42
C ALA A 74 -4.83 -3.38 11.67
N PHE A 75 -4.51 -2.09 11.60
CA PHE A 75 -4.75 -1.15 12.71
C PHE A 75 -6.23 -0.94 13.00
N GLU A 76 -7.10 -0.94 11.99
CA GLU A 76 -8.55 -0.88 12.18
C GLU A 76 -9.08 -2.09 12.94
N GLN A 77 -8.52 -3.28 12.69
CA GLN A 77 -8.92 -4.51 13.38
C GLN A 77 -8.37 -4.60 14.82
N PHE A 78 -7.27 -3.90 15.11
CA PHE A 78 -6.62 -3.90 16.42
C PHE A 78 -6.59 -2.49 17.05
N PRO A 79 -7.74 -1.97 17.52
CA PRO A 79 -7.88 -0.57 17.93
C PRO A 79 -7.08 -0.19 19.20
N ALA A 80 -6.49 -1.16 19.91
CA ALA A 80 -5.85 -0.92 21.22
C ALA A 80 -4.65 0.04 21.21
N GLN A 81 -4.17 0.49 20.04
CA GLN A 81 -3.05 1.43 19.90
C GLN A 81 -3.24 2.41 18.72
N GLN A 82 -4.44 2.92 18.53
CA GLN A 82 -4.66 3.96 17.51
C GLN A 82 -3.90 5.25 17.85
N LYS A 83 -2.67 5.34 17.36
CA LYS A 83 -1.96 6.61 17.29
C LYS A 83 -2.41 7.33 16.04
N THR A 84 -2.65 8.63 16.14
CA THR A 84 -2.95 9.48 14.99
C THR A 84 -1.80 9.39 13.98
N ILE A 85 -2.09 8.92 12.77
CA ILE A 85 -1.10 8.84 11.71
C ILE A 85 -1.00 10.23 11.09
N LEU A 86 0.22 10.78 11.11
CA LEU A 86 0.50 12.06 10.48
C LEU A 86 0.73 11.86 8.98
N GLU A 87 -0.11 12.49 8.18
CA GLU A 87 0.12 12.64 6.75
C GLU A 87 1.31 13.58 6.49
N ASP A 88 1.82 13.61 5.25
CA ASP A 88 3.02 14.39 4.91
C ASP A 88 2.86 15.89 5.18
N MET A 89 1.67 16.43 4.97
CA MET A 89 1.36 17.81 5.35
C MET A 89 1.48 18.02 6.87
N GLY A 90 0.92 17.12 7.66
CA GLY A 90 1.00 17.16 9.12
C GLY A 90 2.44 17.05 9.63
N LYS A 91 3.25 16.17 9.03
CA LYS A 91 4.68 16.06 9.32
C LYS A 91 5.42 17.36 9.04
N THR A 92 5.17 17.96 7.88
CA THR A 92 5.77 19.24 7.47
C THR A 92 5.41 20.36 8.44
N MET A 93 4.15 20.47 8.83
CA MET A 93 3.69 21.47 9.79
C MET A 93 4.33 21.29 11.17
N LEU A 94 4.39 20.03 11.65
CA LEU A 94 5.00 19.70 12.93
C LEU A 94 6.51 20.00 12.93
N LEU A 95 7.21 19.63 11.87
CA LEU A 95 8.63 19.93 11.71
C LEU A 95 8.88 21.44 11.69
N ARG A 96 8.09 22.21 10.94
CA ARG A 96 8.19 23.67 10.93
C ARG A 96 8.00 24.28 12.32
N LYS A 97 7.01 23.80 13.07
CA LYS A 97 6.78 24.24 14.45
C LYS A 97 8.00 23.97 15.33
N ILE A 98 8.49 22.72 15.33
CA ILE A 98 9.67 22.33 16.13
C ILE A 98 10.89 23.16 15.76
N PHE A 99 11.15 23.35 14.45
CA PHE A 99 12.27 24.14 13.99
C PHE A 99 12.14 25.62 14.36
N SER A 100 10.93 26.19 14.32
CA SER A 100 10.69 27.57 14.77
C SER A 100 10.98 27.72 16.28
N GLU A 101 10.53 26.77 17.09
CA GLU A 101 10.75 26.77 18.54
C GLU A 101 12.21 26.55 18.94
N GLN A 102 12.94 25.76 18.14
CA GLN A 102 14.35 25.38 18.40
C GLN A 102 15.35 26.13 17.52
N LYS A 103 14.95 27.23 16.88
CA LYS A 103 15.76 27.95 15.90
C LYS A 103 17.15 28.33 16.41
N ASP A 104 17.24 28.71 17.68
CA ASP A 104 18.50 29.13 18.29
C ASP A 104 19.44 27.98 18.63
N ASN A 105 18.90 26.79 18.78
CA ASN A 105 19.66 25.57 19.07
C ASN A 105 20.16 24.85 17.81
N LEU A 106 19.72 25.31 16.61
CA LEU A 106 20.13 24.70 15.33
C LEU A 106 21.49 25.20 14.88
N VAL A 107 22.40 24.28 14.62
CA VAL A 107 23.75 24.59 14.16
C VAL A 107 23.82 24.77 12.64
N TYR A 108 23.25 23.84 11.88
CA TYR A 108 23.39 23.79 10.40
C TYR A 108 22.25 24.45 9.64
N PHE A 109 21.02 24.32 10.08
CA PHE A 109 19.83 24.72 9.31
C PHE A 109 19.23 26.06 9.73
N LYS A 110 19.85 26.78 10.68
CA LYS A 110 19.36 28.06 11.23
C LYS A 110 18.98 29.10 10.16
N LYS A 111 19.76 29.18 9.06
CA LYS A 111 19.56 30.16 7.96
C LYS A 111 18.58 29.64 6.87
N GLY A 112 18.21 28.39 6.89
CA GLY A 112 17.39 27.75 5.84
C GLY A 112 15.92 27.58 6.18
N ILE A 113 15.56 27.64 7.45
CA ILE A 113 14.22 27.31 7.96
C ILE A 113 13.11 28.15 7.33
N ASP A 114 13.39 29.43 7.06
CA ASP A 114 12.40 30.38 6.53
C ASP A 114 12.31 30.35 4.99
N ARG A 115 13.08 29.47 4.31
CA ARG A 115 13.08 29.40 2.85
C ARG A 115 11.96 28.46 2.35
N PRO A 116 11.27 28.86 1.25
CA PRO A 116 10.34 27.95 0.57
C PRO A 116 11.09 26.70 0.08
N GLY A 117 10.56 25.52 0.40
CA GLY A 117 11.17 24.24 -0.01
C GLY A 117 12.06 23.57 1.04
N PHE A 118 12.21 24.17 2.23
CA PHE A 118 12.83 23.51 3.37
C PHE A 118 11.87 22.53 4.06
#